data_dfb7291dd8a58fe972176973a40f54b2
#
_entry.id   dfb7291dd8a58fe972176973a40f54b2
#
_cell.length_a   1.000
_cell.length_b   1.000
_cell.length_c   1.000
_cell.angle_alpha   90.00
_cell.angle_beta   90.00
_cell.angle_gamma   90.00
#
_symmetry.space_group_name_H-M   'P 1'
#
loop_
_entity.id
_entity.type
_entity.pdbx_description
1 polymer ?
#
loop_
_entity_poly.entity_id
_entity_poly.type
_entity_poly.pdbx_seq_one_letter_code
_entity_poly.pdbx_strand_id
1 'polypeptide(L)'
;MSHVDDLIRLCQGHAVYIQTHNFPDPDAIASAYGLQELLKEYGVTSVLCYDGKIDKLSASKMLDTFRLRMLPYQSLISELRETDQIICVDTQKNAGNVTDFVGDEFACIDHHPTFVPVEYRYQDIRITGACATLVAEYYALLGKTPSRSVATALLYGLKMDTLQFTRGVTELDIKMFDFLFRYCDQELLADLERNNMEFSDLKAYGAAIESIQLYNKVGFSCIPFSCPDALIAILSDFILALIEVEVAVVFSFREDGIKFS
;
A
#
# COMPACT_ATOMS: atom_id res chain seq x y z
N MET A 1 0.28 -27.06 -11.09
CA MET A 1 1.20 -26.03 -10.59
C MET A 1 0.51 -24.70 -10.75
N SER A 2 0.39 -23.91 -9.71
CA SER A 2 -0.13 -22.54 -9.81
C SER A 2 0.99 -21.64 -10.36
N HIS A 3 0.63 -20.48 -10.91
CA HIS A 3 1.64 -19.50 -11.33
C HIS A 3 2.50 -19.03 -10.13
N VAL A 4 2.00 -19.10 -8.90
CA VAL A 4 2.74 -18.78 -7.67
C VAL A 4 3.91 -19.74 -7.42
N ASP A 5 3.80 -21.02 -7.84
CA ASP A 5 4.91 -21.97 -7.75
C ASP A 5 6.12 -21.51 -8.59
N ASP A 6 5.88 -20.78 -9.69
CA ASP A 6 6.94 -20.23 -10.52
C ASP A 6 7.67 -19.09 -9.81
N LEU A 7 6.94 -18.19 -9.12
CA LEU A 7 7.54 -17.15 -8.29
C LEU A 7 8.44 -17.76 -7.21
N ILE A 8 7.91 -18.72 -6.45
CA ILE A 8 8.66 -19.39 -5.37
C ILE A 8 9.94 -20.01 -5.91
N ARG A 9 9.86 -20.70 -7.06
CA ARG A 9 11.03 -21.34 -7.69
C ARG A 9 12.08 -20.31 -8.11
N LEU A 10 11.66 -19.17 -8.65
CA LEU A 10 12.56 -18.09 -9.05
C LEU A 10 13.27 -17.44 -7.85
N CYS A 11 12.65 -17.43 -6.69
CA CYS A 11 13.22 -16.87 -5.46
C CYS A 11 14.24 -17.80 -4.78
N GLN A 12 14.22 -19.09 -5.06
CA GLN A 12 15.06 -20.06 -4.33
C GLN A 12 16.55 -19.85 -4.61
N GLY A 13 17.35 -19.84 -3.54
CA GLY A 13 18.81 -19.71 -3.62
C GLY A 13 19.32 -18.28 -3.83
N HIS A 14 18.44 -17.29 -3.78
CA HIS A 14 18.76 -15.88 -3.96
C HIS A 14 18.47 -15.04 -2.72
N ALA A 15 19.19 -13.93 -2.59
CA ALA A 15 18.78 -12.85 -1.70
C ALA A 15 17.64 -12.10 -2.38
N VAL A 16 16.49 -12.03 -1.72
CA VAL A 16 15.27 -11.42 -2.28
C VAL A 16 14.91 -10.16 -1.50
N TYR A 17 14.68 -9.08 -2.21
CA TYR A 17 14.17 -7.82 -1.67
C TYR A 17 12.74 -7.63 -2.16
N ILE A 18 11.81 -7.33 -1.25
CA ILE A 18 10.42 -7.02 -1.58
C ILE A 18 10.28 -5.51 -1.45
N GLN A 19 10.23 -4.84 -2.59
CA GLN A 19 10.16 -3.40 -2.70
C GLN A 19 8.73 -2.94 -2.95
N THR A 20 8.27 -2.00 -2.13
CA THR A 20 7.00 -1.29 -2.32
C THR A 20 7.22 0.03 -3.05
N HIS A 21 6.12 0.72 -3.41
CA HIS A 21 6.20 2.10 -3.88
C HIS A 21 6.82 3.03 -2.81
N ASN A 22 7.27 4.20 -3.25
CA ASN A 22 7.75 5.25 -2.34
C ASN A 22 6.58 5.71 -1.45
N PHE A 23 6.88 6.00 -0.17
CA PHE A 23 5.86 6.37 0.82
C PHE A 23 4.78 5.29 1.02
N PRO A 24 5.16 4.06 1.39
CA PRO A 24 4.26 2.92 1.41
C PRO A 24 3.05 3.15 2.30
N ASP A 25 1.92 2.75 1.80
CA ASP A 25 0.64 2.79 2.50
C ASP A 25 0.26 1.42 3.10
N PRO A 26 -0.90 1.29 3.74
CA PRO A 26 -1.30 0.04 4.36
C PRO A 26 -1.42 -1.15 3.40
N ASP A 27 -1.82 -0.94 2.13
CA ASP A 27 -1.90 -2.04 1.16
C ASP A 27 -0.52 -2.54 0.74
N ALA A 28 0.38 -1.62 0.40
CA ALA A 28 1.77 -1.92 0.07
C ALA A 28 2.47 -2.69 1.21
N ILE A 29 2.31 -2.22 2.47
CA ILE A 29 2.91 -2.85 3.65
C ILE A 29 2.31 -4.25 3.89
N ALA A 30 0.99 -4.39 3.82
CA ALA A 30 0.31 -5.66 4.01
C ALA A 30 0.71 -6.70 2.97
N SER A 31 0.76 -6.28 1.70
CA SER A 31 1.11 -7.12 0.56
C SER A 31 2.56 -7.59 0.65
N ALA A 32 3.48 -6.68 0.96
CA ALA A 32 4.89 -7.02 1.15
C ALA A 32 5.10 -7.99 2.33
N TYR A 33 4.44 -7.73 3.47
CA TYR A 33 4.50 -8.61 4.64
C TYR A 33 3.88 -9.97 4.37
N GLY A 34 2.70 -10.02 3.78
CA GLY A 34 2.02 -11.26 3.43
C GLY A 34 2.85 -12.13 2.48
N LEU A 35 3.45 -11.50 1.47
CA LEU A 35 4.35 -12.19 0.54
C LEU A 35 5.62 -12.70 1.24
N GLN A 36 6.23 -11.89 2.12
CA GLN A 36 7.41 -12.29 2.88
C GLN A 36 7.15 -13.56 3.71
N GLU A 37 6.06 -13.59 4.48
CA GLU A 37 5.72 -14.74 5.31
C GLU A 37 5.35 -15.97 4.46
N LEU A 38 4.71 -15.78 3.30
CA LEU A 38 4.46 -16.86 2.35
C LEU A 38 5.77 -17.46 1.81
N LEU A 39 6.68 -16.63 1.32
CA LEU A 39 7.97 -17.06 0.79
C LEU A 39 8.84 -17.78 1.85
N LYS A 40 8.76 -17.32 3.09
CA LYS A 40 9.46 -17.92 4.24
C LYS A 40 9.00 -19.37 4.50
N GLU A 41 7.73 -19.71 4.27
CA GLU A 41 7.25 -21.10 4.37
C GLU A 41 7.94 -22.05 3.36
N TYR A 42 8.48 -21.49 2.28
CA TYR A 42 9.23 -22.21 1.26
C TYR A 42 10.75 -22.06 1.39
N GLY A 43 11.22 -21.55 2.53
CA GLY A 43 12.66 -21.42 2.82
C GLY A 43 13.34 -20.24 2.13
N VAL A 44 12.57 -19.30 1.58
CA VAL A 44 13.11 -18.08 0.99
C VAL A 44 13.21 -17.00 2.06
N THR A 45 14.41 -16.45 2.23
CA THR A 45 14.63 -15.28 3.09
C THR A 45 14.51 -14.01 2.25
N SER A 46 13.70 -13.06 2.71
CA SER A 46 13.52 -11.79 2.02
C SER A 46 13.57 -10.59 2.96
N VAL A 47 13.89 -9.44 2.40
CA VAL A 47 13.99 -8.16 3.10
C VAL A 47 12.90 -7.23 2.56
N LEU A 48 12.09 -6.66 3.45
CA LEU A 48 11.12 -5.62 3.08
C LEU A 48 11.83 -4.28 2.94
N CYS A 49 11.60 -3.58 1.84
CA CYS A 49 12.27 -2.32 1.58
C CYS A 49 11.37 -1.31 0.84
N TYR A 50 11.72 -0.04 0.96
CA TYR A 50 10.99 1.08 0.37
C TYR A 50 11.92 2.29 0.22
N ASP A 51 11.47 3.32 -0.50
CA ASP A 51 12.09 4.63 -0.48
C ASP A 51 11.12 5.70 0.03
N GLY A 52 11.62 6.91 0.30
CA GLY A 52 10.84 7.99 0.88
C GLY A 52 10.62 7.86 2.39
N LYS A 53 9.40 8.14 2.85
CA LYS A 53 9.05 8.15 4.28
C LYS A 53 7.73 7.43 4.52
N ILE A 54 7.57 6.90 5.72
CA ILE A 54 6.29 6.37 6.20
C ILE A 54 5.65 7.43 7.09
N ASP A 55 4.91 8.34 6.45
CA ASP A 55 4.31 9.51 7.10
C ASP A 55 2.83 9.30 7.47
N LYS A 56 2.16 8.29 6.89
CA LYS A 56 0.77 7.98 7.25
C LYS A 56 0.73 7.29 8.61
N LEU A 57 -0.10 7.83 9.53
CA LEU A 57 -0.30 7.22 10.85
C LEU A 57 -0.78 5.76 10.75
N SER A 58 -1.67 5.47 9.81
CA SER A 58 -2.15 4.11 9.53
C SER A 58 -1.02 3.14 9.14
N ALA A 59 -0.07 3.60 8.33
CA ALA A 59 1.10 2.82 7.93
C ALA A 59 2.08 2.59 9.09
N SER A 60 2.43 3.66 9.83
CA SER A 60 3.28 3.55 11.03
C SER A 60 2.68 2.62 12.07
N LYS A 61 1.38 2.72 12.31
CA LYS A 61 0.63 1.86 13.23
C LYS A 61 0.69 0.38 12.83
N MET A 62 0.66 0.07 11.52
CA MET A 62 0.85 -1.30 11.04
C MET A 62 2.24 -1.83 11.35
N LEU A 63 3.29 -1.04 11.10
CA LEU A 63 4.67 -1.45 11.38
C LEU A 63 4.84 -1.80 12.85
N ASP A 64 4.34 -0.96 13.75
CA ASP A 64 4.43 -1.16 15.20
C ASP A 64 3.60 -2.38 15.64
N THR A 65 2.35 -2.49 15.16
CA THR A 65 1.42 -3.55 15.54
C THR A 65 1.94 -4.94 15.15
N PHE A 66 2.43 -5.08 13.93
CA PHE A 66 2.95 -6.35 13.41
C PHE A 66 4.45 -6.50 13.62
N ARG A 67 5.13 -5.51 14.25
CA ARG A 67 6.58 -5.47 14.49
C ARG A 67 7.38 -5.69 13.20
N LEU A 68 6.94 -5.04 12.13
CA LEU A 68 7.57 -5.17 10.83
C LEU A 68 8.81 -4.31 10.75
N ARG A 69 9.85 -4.86 10.14
CA ARG A 69 11.06 -4.13 9.81
C ARG A 69 11.13 -3.94 8.31
N MET A 70 10.78 -2.76 7.84
CA MET A 70 11.00 -2.33 6.47
C MET A 70 12.22 -1.41 6.43
N LEU A 71 13.14 -1.67 5.51
CA LEU A 71 14.39 -0.92 5.41
C LEU A 71 14.27 0.18 4.36
N PRO A 72 14.60 1.43 4.71
CA PRO A 72 14.65 2.50 3.72
C PRO A 72 15.84 2.28 2.78
N TYR A 73 15.68 2.62 1.51
CA TYR A 73 16.72 2.45 0.47
C TYR A 73 18.07 3.01 0.88
N GLN A 74 18.09 4.16 1.55
CA GLN A 74 19.31 4.79 2.03
C GLN A 74 20.16 3.86 2.91
N SER A 75 19.55 2.95 3.67
CA SER A 75 20.26 1.98 4.49
C SER A 75 20.76 0.76 3.70
N LEU A 76 20.28 0.57 2.48
CA LEU A 76 20.59 -0.58 1.63
C LEU A 76 21.60 -0.27 0.51
N ILE A 77 21.83 1.00 0.18
CA ILE A 77 22.66 1.42 -0.96
C ILE A 77 24.05 0.76 -0.96
N SER A 78 24.66 0.57 0.21
CA SER A 78 25.98 -0.06 0.30
C SER A 78 25.98 -1.59 0.28
N GLU A 79 24.81 -2.20 0.46
CA GLU A 79 24.63 -3.66 0.56
C GLU A 79 24.08 -4.27 -0.73
N LEU A 80 23.18 -3.54 -1.43
CA LEU A 80 22.56 -4.00 -2.67
C LEU A 80 23.56 -4.14 -3.80
N ARG A 81 23.38 -5.21 -4.57
CA ARG A 81 24.17 -5.55 -5.75
C ARG A 81 23.26 -5.72 -6.96
N GLU A 82 23.79 -5.52 -8.15
CA GLU A 82 23.07 -5.71 -9.43
C GLU A 82 22.48 -7.14 -9.59
N THR A 83 23.03 -8.12 -8.87
CA THR A 83 22.58 -9.51 -8.90
C THR A 83 21.50 -9.86 -7.89
N ASP A 84 21.19 -8.94 -6.97
CA ASP A 84 20.16 -9.15 -5.96
C ASP A 84 18.78 -9.07 -6.60
N GLN A 85 17.89 -9.96 -6.20
CA GLN A 85 16.57 -10.06 -6.80
C GLN A 85 15.57 -9.17 -6.09
N ILE A 86 14.85 -8.36 -6.86
CA ILE A 86 13.81 -7.46 -6.36
C ILE A 86 12.44 -7.91 -6.88
N ILE A 87 11.48 -7.98 -5.97
CA ILE A 87 10.06 -8.14 -6.27
C ILE A 87 9.39 -6.80 -6.02
N CYS A 88 8.86 -6.17 -7.05
CA CYS A 88 8.01 -4.99 -6.92
C CYS A 88 6.62 -5.42 -6.45
N VAL A 89 6.15 -4.84 -5.36
CA VAL A 89 4.83 -5.12 -4.76
C VAL A 89 4.07 -3.82 -4.61
N ASP A 90 2.84 -3.80 -5.13
CA ASP A 90 1.96 -2.63 -5.14
C ASP A 90 2.57 -1.45 -5.92
N THR A 91 3.38 -1.76 -6.89
CA THR A 91 4.02 -0.81 -7.80
C THR A 91 4.64 -1.53 -8.99
N GLN A 92 4.91 -0.77 -10.06
CA GLN A 92 5.61 -1.25 -11.24
C GLN A 92 6.87 -0.41 -11.48
N LYS A 93 7.95 -1.03 -11.97
CA LYS A 93 9.15 -0.31 -12.40
C LYS A 93 8.76 0.79 -13.39
N ASN A 94 9.32 1.97 -13.25
CA ASN A 94 9.04 3.15 -14.06
C ASN A 94 7.62 3.75 -13.91
N ALA A 95 6.85 3.34 -12.92
CA ALA A 95 5.51 3.90 -12.67
C ALA A 95 5.54 5.36 -12.13
N GLY A 96 6.71 5.89 -11.80
CA GLY A 96 6.87 7.25 -11.29
C GLY A 96 6.69 7.40 -9.77
N ASN A 97 6.17 6.37 -9.10
CA ASN A 97 5.98 6.30 -7.65
C ASN A 97 6.97 5.34 -6.96
N VAL A 98 7.95 4.84 -7.66
CA VAL A 98 8.96 3.90 -7.17
C VAL A 98 10.35 4.33 -7.59
N THR A 99 11.31 4.22 -6.69
CA THR A 99 12.74 4.45 -6.97
C THR A 99 13.34 3.17 -7.55
N ASP A 100 14.09 3.32 -8.63
CA ASP A 100 14.84 2.22 -9.26
C ASP A 100 16.03 1.88 -8.35
N PHE A 101 15.97 0.76 -7.63
CA PHE A 101 17.05 0.31 -6.75
C PHE A 101 18.14 -0.39 -7.58
N VAL A 102 19.35 -0.41 -7.05
CA VAL A 102 20.39 -1.29 -7.58
C VAL A 102 19.94 -2.74 -7.33
N GLY A 103 19.72 -3.50 -8.41
CA GLY A 103 19.25 -4.88 -8.34
C GLY A 103 18.55 -5.30 -9.63
N ASP A 104 18.00 -6.48 -9.62
CA ASP A 104 17.26 -7.07 -10.73
C ASP A 104 15.78 -7.18 -10.33
N GLU A 105 14.94 -6.27 -10.82
CA GLU A 105 13.49 -6.32 -10.61
C GLU A 105 12.88 -7.43 -11.47
N PHE A 106 13.10 -8.66 -11.04
CA PHE A 106 12.70 -9.84 -11.80
C PHE A 106 11.21 -10.14 -11.72
N ALA A 107 10.50 -9.61 -10.73
CA ALA A 107 9.09 -9.91 -10.49
C ALA A 107 8.29 -8.66 -10.13
N CYS A 108 7.00 -8.68 -10.49
CA CYS A 108 6.05 -7.63 -10.17
C CYS A 108 4.70 -8.24 -9.78
N ILE A 109 4.13 -7.75 -8.67
CA ILE A 109 2.79 -8.08 -8.18
C ILE A 109 2.09 -6.75 -7.91
N ASP A 110 1.10 -6.41 -8.72
CA ASP A 110 0.48 -5.10 -8.66
C ASP A 110 -0.97 -5.10 -9.15
N HIS A 111 -1.77 -4.19 -8.65
CA HIS A 111 -3.17 -4.04 -9.01
C HIS A 111 -3.48 -2.79 -9.84
N HIS A 112 -2.47 -1.98 -10.12
CA HIS A 112 -2.61 -0.74 -10.89
C HIS A 112 -2.54 -0.97 -12.42
N PRO A 113 -3.13 -0.07 -13.22
CA PRO A 113 -2.94 -0.06 -14.66
C PRO A 113 -1.46 0.12 -15.04
N THR A 114 -1.00 -0.63 -16.04
CA THR A 114 0.36 -0.49 -16.57
C THR A 114 0.43 0.67 -17.56
N PHE A 115 1.20 1.71 -17.22
CA PHE A 115 1.46 2.85 -18.11
C PHE A 115 2.76 2.70 -18.88
N VAL A 116 3.77 2.08 -18.28
CA VAL A 116 5.06 1.82 -18.91
C VAL A 116 5.31 0.31 -18.86
N PRO A 117 5.19 -0.40 -20.00
CA PRO A 117 5.43 -1.83 -20.05
C PRO A 117 6.88 -2.17 -19.69
N VAL A 118 7.06 -3.12 -18.79
CA VAL A 118 8.36 -3.69 -18.41
C VAL A 118 8.25 -5.22 -18.48
N GLU A 119 9.27 -5.87 -19.00
CA GLU A 119 9.34 -7.33 -19.01
C GLU A 119 9.88 -7.85 -17.68
N TYR A 120 9.06 -8.61 -16.98
CA TYR A 120 9.44 -9.33 -15.76
C TYR A 120 9.54 -10.83 -16.04
N ARG A 121 10.40 -11.53 -15.32
CA ARG A 121 10.44 -13.00 -15.37
C ARG A 121 9.21 -13.63 -14.71
N TYR A 122 8.62 -12.90 -13.77
CA TYR A 122 7.31 -13.19 -13.19
C TYR A 122 6.50 -11.91 -13.07
N GLN A 123 5.26 -11.97 -13.48
CA GLN A 123 4.34 -10.86 -13.26
C GLN A 123 2.93 -11.34 -12.93
N ASP A 124 2.31 -10.68 -11.98
CA ASP A 124 0.90 -10.79 -11.68
C ASP A 124 0.33 -9.37 -11.52
N ILE A 125 -0.03 -8.79 -12.66
CA ILE A 125 -0.58 -7.43 -12.73
C ILE A 125 -2.03 -7.55 -13.17
N ARG A 126 -2.95 -7.36 -12.22
CA ARG A 126 -4.40 -7.49 -12.44
C ARG A 126 -5.14 -6.38 -11.72
N ILE A 127 -6.11 -5.78 -12.39
CA ILE A 127 -6.97 -4.77 -11.77
C ILE A 127 -7.86 -5.43 -10.72
N THR A 128 -7.56 -5.14 -9.44
CA THR A 128 -8.31 -5.53 -8.25
C THR A 128 -8.46 -4.34 -7.33
N GLY A 129 -9.22 -4.46 -6.27
CA GLY A 129 -9.41 -3.39 -5.30
C GLY A 129 -8.15 -3.08 -4.48
N ALA A 130 -7.23 -4.06 -4.36
CA ALA A 130 -5.99 -3.94 -3.61
C ALA A 130 -4.94 -4.98 -4.06
N CYS A 131 -3.67 -4.71 -3.88
CA CYS A 131 -2.59 -5.68 -4.07
C CYS A 131 -2.64 -6.80 -3.02
N ALA A 132 -3.09 -6.49 -1.80
CA ALA A 132 -3.33 -7.47 -0.74
C ALA A 132 -4.29 -8.60 -1.17
N THR A 133 -5.21 -8.32 -2.08
CA THR A 133 -6.10 -9.32 -2.68
C THR A 133 -5.32 -10.37 -3.47
N LEU A 134 -4.33 -9.96 -4.26
CA LEU A 134 -3.50 -10.88 -5.06
C LEU A 134 -2.66 -11.75 -4.15
N VAL A 135 -2.04 -11.16 -3.12
CA VAL A 135 -1.25 -11.91 -2.14
C VAL A 135 -2.12 -12.87 -1.32
N ALA A 136 -3.33 -12.47 -0.93
CA ALA A 136 -4.28 -13.37 -0.26
C ALA A 136 -4.67 -14.56 -1.14
N GLU A 137 -4.88 -14.31 -2.44
CA GLU A 137 -5.17 -15.39 -3.40
C GLU A 137 -4.02 -16.38 -3.51
N TYR A 138 -2.76 -15.95 -3.38
CA TYR A 138 -1.62 -16.86 -3.38
C TYR A 138 -1.70 -17.92 -2.27
N TYR A 139 -2.09 -17.50 -1.05
CA TYR A 139 -2.33 -18.45 0.03
C TYR A 139 -3.43 -19.44 -0.34
N ALA A 140 -4.54 -18.96 -0.89
CA ALA A 140 -5.65 -19.81 -1.29
C ALA A 140 -5.27 -20.80 -2.41
N LEU A 141 -4.55 -20.35 -3.45
CA LEU A 141 -4.09 -21.17 -4.58
C LEU A 141 -3.12 -22.27 -4.16
N LEU A 142 -2.28 -21.98 -3.16
CA LEU A 142 -1.32 -22.94 -2.61
C LEU A 142 -1.92 -23.83 -1.50
N GLY A 143 -3.21 -23.65 -1.18
CA GLY A 143 -3.87 -24.38 -0.09
C GLY A 143 -3.26 -24.05 1.29
N LYS A 144 -2.71 -22.86 1.44
CA LYS A 144 -2.08 -22.36 2.68
C LYS A 144 -3.04 -21.52 3.49
N THR A 145 -2.87 -21.55 4.79
CA THR A 145 -3.60 -20.68 5.71
C THR A 145 -2.66 -19.59 6.21
N PRO A 146 -2.98 -18.31 5.97
CA PRO A 146 -2.16 -17.23 6.52
C PRO A 146 -2.22 -17.25 8.06
N SER A 147 -1.13 -16.86 8.70
CA SER A 147 -1.15 -16.63 10.15
C SER A 147 -2.18 -15.56 10.51
N ARG A 148 -2.63 -15.53 11.77
CA ARG A 148 -3.60 -14.54 12.26
C ARG A 148 -3.13 -13.10 11.98
N SER A 149 -1.85 -12.82 12.20
CA SER A 149 -1.24 -11.51 11.93
C SER A 149 -1.24 -11.17 10.43
N VAL A 150 -0.85 -12.12 9.58
CA VAL A 150 -0.84 -11.93 8.12
C VAL A 150 -2.25 -11.71 7.59
N ALA A 151 -3.21 -12.54 8.02
CA ALA A 151 -4.61 -12.38 7.61
C ALA A 151 -5.19 -11.02 8.02
N THR A 152 -4.86 -10.55 9.23
CA THR A 152 -5.29 -9.22 9.72
C THR A 152 -4.65 -8.10 8.92
N ALA A 153 -3.35 -8.19 8.63
CA ALA A 153 -2.63 -7.18 7.85
C ALA A 153 -3.18 -7.09 6.41
N LEU A 154 -3.31 -8.23 5.71
CA LEU A 154 -3.85 -8.28 4.34
C LEU A 154 -5.30 -7.76 4.28
N LEU A 155 -6.14 -8.14 5.26
CA LEU A 155 -7.51 -7.66 5.32
C LEU A 155 -7.58 -6.15 5.60
N TYR A 156 -6.68 -5.63 6.43
CA TYR A 156 -6.59 -4.19 6.68
C TYR A 156 -6.15 -3.44 5.42
N GLY A 157 -5.12 -3.90 4.71
CA GLY A 157 -4.67 -3.33 3.43
C GLY A 157 -5.81 -3.28 2.41
N LEU A 158 -6.48 -4.41 2.18
CA LEU A 158 -7.63 -4.52 1.29
C LEU A 158 -8.75 -3.52 1.64
N LYS A 159 -9.10 -3.38 2.92
CA LYS A 159 -10.13 -2.43 3.37
C LYS A 159 -9.72 -0.98 3.20
N MET A 160 -8.45 -0.67 3.43
CA MET A 160 -7.94 0.71 3.32
C MET A 160 -7.91 1.17 1.87
N ASP A 161 -7.41 0.36 0.96
CA ASP A 161 -7.29 0.77 -0.44
C ASP A 161 -8.64 0.81 -1.18
N THR A 162 -9.58 -0.04 -0.78
CA THR A 162 -10.95 -0.04 -1.31
C THR A 162 -11.88 0.96 -0.63
N LEU A 163 -11.38 1.81 0.29
CA LEU A 163 -12.21 2.69 1.13
C LEU A 163 -13.40 1.92 1.73
N GLN A 164 -13.10 0.87 2.49
CA GLN A 164 -14.11 0.02 3.12
C GLN A 164 -15.09 -0.60 2.11
N PHE A 165 -14.58 -1.10 0.98
CA PHE A 165 -15.34 -1.72 -0.11
C PHE A 165 -16.29 -0.77 -0.86
N THR A 166 -15.96 0.52 -0.92
CA THR A 166 -16.73 1.52 -1.66
C THR A 166 -16.08 1.97 -2.98
N ARG A 167 -14.80 1.57 -3.21
CA ARG A 167 -14.03 1.99 -4.39
C ARG A 167 -13.29 0.81 -5.04
N GLY A 168 -13.42 0.64 -6.35
CA GLY A 168 -12.60 -0.26 -7.17
C GLY A 168 -12.75 -1.76 -6.87
N VAL A 169 -13.77 -2.17 -6.12
CA VAL A 169 -13.97 -3.54 -5.63
C VAL A 169 -14.31 -4.50 -6.76
N THR A 170 -13.65 -5.64 -6.77
CA THR A 170 -13.90 -6.76 -7.70
C THR A 170 -14.47 -7.99 -6.97
N GLU A 171 -14.94 -8.99 -7.71
CA GLU A 171 -15.37 -10.27 -7.13
C GLU A 171 -14.25 -10.98 -6.37
N LEU A 172 -13.00 -10.82 -6.82
CA LEU A 172 -11.84 -11.42 -6.16
C LEU A 172 -11.61 -10.79 -4.78
N ASP A 173 -11.80 -9.47 -4.65
CA ASP A 173 -11.67 -8.77 -3.36
C ASP A 173 -12.67 -9.30 -2.34
N ILE A 174 -13.91 -9.50 -2.74
CA ILE A 174 -14.96 -10.07 -1.87
C ILE A 174 -14.63 -11.50 -1.47
N LYS A 175 -14.14 -12.31 -2.41
CA LYS A 175 -13.74 -13.69 -2.15
C LYS A 175 -12.56 -13.75 -1.17
N MET A 176 -11.58 -12.88 -1.35
CA MET A 176 -10.41 -12.82 -0.45
C MET A 176 -10.75 -12.18 0.89
N PHE A 177 -11.71 -11.26 0.95
CA PHE A 177 -12.28 -10.81 2.22
C PHE A 177 -12.84 -11.98 3.02
N ASP A 178 -13.73 -12.81 2.44
CA ASP A 178 -14.30 -13.98 3.14
C ASP A 178 -13.21 -14.95 3.57
N PHE A 179 -12.20 -15.18 2.73
CA PHE A 179 -11.06 -16.03 3.06
C PHE A 179 -10.27 -15.50 4.26
N LEU A 180 -9.83 -14.24 4.22
CA LEU A 180 -9.02 -13.62 5.26
C LEU A 180 -9.78 -13.42 6.57
N PHE A 181 -11.07 -13.07 6.49
CA PHE A 181 -11.92 -12.81 7.66
C PHE A 181 -12.02 -14.00 8.61
N ARG A 182 -11.92 -15.21 8.08
CA ARG A 182 -11.94 -16.46 8.88
C ARG A 182 -10.72 -16.63 9.76
N TYR A 183 -9.60 -15.99 9.41
CA TYR A 183 -8.31 -16.15 10.08
C TYR A 183 -7.85 -14.88 10.79
N CYS A 184 -8.44 -13.73 10.49
CA CYS A 184 -8.01 -12.45 11.05
C CYS A 184 -8.33 -12.32 12.54
N ASP A 185 -7.61 -11.42 13.19
CA ASP A 185 -7.92 -10.90 14.51
C ASP A 185 -8.85 -9.70 14.38
N GLN A 186 -10.13 -9.91 14.66
CA GLN A 186 -11.15 -8.87 14.51
C GLN A 186 -10.98 -7.71 15.50
N GLU A 187 -10.48 -7.98 16.72
CA GLU A 187 -10.21 -6.93 17.70
C GLU A 187 -9.04 -6.06 17.24
N LEU A 188 -7.96 -6.71 16.80
CA LEU A 188 -6.79 -6.02 16.28
C LEU A 188 -7.10 -5.24 14.99
N LEU A 189 -7.93 -5.81 14.11
CA LEU A 189 -8.40 -5.12 12.90
C LEU A 189 -9.18 -3.85 13.26
N ALA A 190 -10.11 -3.96 14.22
CA ALA A 190 -10.88 -2.81 14.71
C ALA A 190 -9.98 -1.74 15.35
N ASP A 191 -8.92 -2.13 16.05
CA ASP A 191 -7.97 -1.21 16.65
C ASP A 191 -7.11 -0.50 15.58
N LEU A 192 -6.74 -1.20 14.50
CA LEU A 192 -6.05 -0.59 13.36
C LEU A 192 -6.92 0.44 12.63
N GLU A 193 -8.23 0.17 12.52
CA GLU A 193 -9.19 1.07 11.86
C GLU A 193 -9.55 2.31 12.68
N ARG A 194 -9.40 2.24 13.99
CA ARG A 194 -9.67 3.35 14.91
C ARG A 194 -8.45 4.24 15.10
N ASN A 195 -8.70 5.49 15.50
CA ASN A 195 -7.67 6.41 15.94
C ASN A 195 -6.58 6.66 14.88
N ASN A 196 -6.99 6.86 13.62
CA ASN A 196 -6.10 7.17 12.51
C ASN A 196 -5.96 8.69 12.26
N MET A 197 -6.25 9.49 13.27
CA MET A 197 -6.14 10.95 13.26
C MET A 197 -5.45 11.43 14.52
N GLU A 198 -4.47 12.30 14.39
CA GLU A 198 -3.85 12.99 15.52
C GLU A 198 -4.64 14.24 15.90
N PHE A 199 -4.53 14.66 17.16
CA PHE A 199 -5.17 15.91 17.61
C PHE A 199 -4.68 17.13 16.81
N SER A 200 -3.42 17.13 16.39
CA SER A 200 -2.80 18.13 15.52
C SER A 200 -3.49 18.27 14.16
N ASP A 201 -4.04 17.17 13.62
CA ASP A 201 -4.71 17.13 12.31
C ASP A 201 -6.00 17.95 12.31
N LEU A 202 -6.66 18.09 13.48
CA LEU A 202 -7.91 18.87 13.62
C LEU A 202 -7.75 20.31 13.17
N LYS A 203 -6.53 20.89 13.26
CA LYS A 203 -6.26 22.22 12.74
C LYS A 203 -6.41 22.29 11.23
N ALA A 204 -5.95 21.25 10.50
CA ALA A 204 -6.08 21.18 9.06
C ALA A 204 -7.54 20.92 8.64
N TYR A 205 -8.27 20.07 9.37
CA TYR A 205 -9.72 19.91 9.18
C TYR A 205 -10.48 21.21 9.38
N GLY A 206 -10.18 21.95 10.46
CA GLY A 206 -10.78 23.27 10.70
C GLY A 206 -10.53 24.23 9.54
N ALA A 207 -9.29 24.36 9.08
CA ALA A 207 -8.93 25.19 7.95
C ALA A 207 -9.63 24.75 6.66
N ALA A 208 -9.72 23.45 6.40
CA ALA A 208 -10.41 22.91 5.23
C ALA A 208 -11.92 23.22 5.26
N ILE A 209 -12.57 23.07 6.41
CA ILE A 209 -14.00 23.37 6.59
C ILE A 209 -14.27 24.88 6.43
N GLU A 210 -13.44 25.73 7.02
CA GLU A 210 -13.60 27.18 6.95
C GLU A 210 -13.37 27.76 5.56
N SER A 211 -12.48 27.14 4.77
CA SER A 211 -12.09 27.64 3.45
C SER A 211 -12.84 27.01 2.28
N ILE A 212 -13.72 26.02 2.53
CA ILE A 212 -14.39 25.31 1.44
C ILE A 212 -15.23 26.24 0.58
N GLN A 213 -15.07 26.14 -0.71
CA GLN A 213 -15.87 26.84 -1.72
C GLN A 213 -16.39 25.81 -2.73
N LEU A 214 -17.64 25.97 -3.11
CA LEU A 214 -18.28 25.13 -4.10
C LEU A 214 -18.44 25.92 -5.41
N TYR A 215 -17.95 25.35 -6.50
CA TYR A 215 -18.20 25.85 -7.83
C TYR A 215 -18.77 24.71 -8.69
N ASN A 216 -20.04 24.78 -9.03
CA ASN A 216 -20.80 23.66 -9.56
C ASN A 216 -20.69 22.46 -8.62
N LYS A 217 -20.06 21.35 -9.11
CA LYS A 217 -19.85 20.11 -8.34
C LYS A 217 -18.40 19.92 -7.91
N VAL A 218 -17.61 20.99 -7.96
CA VAL A 218 -16.21 20.96 -7.53
C VAL A 218 -16.09 21.69 -6.20
N GLY A 219 -15.57 20.98 -5.21
CA GLY A 219 -15.22 21.54 -3.90
C GLY A 219 -13.75 21.95 -3.86
N PHE A 220 -13.47 23.21 -3.56
CA PHE A 220 -12.11 23.73 -3.37
C PHE A 220 -11.88 24.05 -1.90
N SER A 221 -10.72 23.68 -1.37
CA SER A 221 -10.34 24.05 -0.02
C SER A 221 -8.86 24.37 0.07
N CYS A 222 -8.53 25.36 0.89
CA CYS A 222 -7.19 25.88 1.07
C CYS A 222 -6.75 25.72 2.53
N ILE A 223 -5.61 25.04 2.73
CA ILE A 223 -4.94 24.97 4.02
C ILE A 223 -3.80 26.00 4.02
N PRO A 224 -3.88 27.07 4.80
CA PRO A 224 -2.96 28.21 4.72
C PRO A 224 -1.61 27.96 5.43
N PHE A 225 -1.25 26.70 5.68
CA PHE A 225 0.00 26.29 6.30
C PHE A 225 0.47 24.95 5.74
N SER A 226 1.73 24.60 6.00
CA SER A 226 2.29 23.32 5.58
C SER A 226 1.55 22.15 6.21
N CYS A 227 1.12 21.21 5.38
CA CYS A 227 0.35 20.03 5.76
C CYS A 227 1.00 18.78 5.16
N PRO A 228 1.06 17.64 5.87
CA PRO A 228 1.54 16.37 5.31
C PRO A 228 0.74 15.96 4.07
N ASP A 229 1.42 15.39 3.07
CA ASP A 229 0.77 14.95 1.81
C ASP A 229 -0.40 14.00 2.08
N ALA A 230 -0.19 13.05 2.99
CA ALA A 230 -1.21 12.09 3.37
C ALA A 230 -2.47 12.76 3.96
N LEU A 231 -2.29 13.83 4.75
CA LEU A 231 -3.43 14.54 5.35
C LEU A 231 -4.20 15.36 4.30
N ILE A 232 -3.51 15.90 3.28
CA ILE A 232 -4.18 16.60 2.16
C ILE A 232 -5.10 15.63 1.40
N ALA A 233 -4.64 14.40 1.15
CA ALA A 233 -5.44 13.36 0.50
C ALA A 233 -6.67 12.98 1.35
N ILE A 234 -6.49 12.77 2.66
CA ILE A 234 -7.58 12.46 3.59
C ILE A 234 -8.62 13.59 3.62
N LEU A 235 -8.17 14.86 3.57
CA LEU A 235 -9.08 16.01 3.52
C LEU A 235 -9.81 16.11 2.18
N SER A 236 -9.21 15.67 1.07
CA SER A 236 -9.89 15.55 -0.22
C SER A 236 -11.03 14.52 -0.14
N ASP A 237 -10.77 13.35 0.42
CA ASP A 237 -11.79 12.31 0.63
C ASP A 237 -12.91 12.81 1.58
N PHE A 238 -12.56 13.56 2.61
CA PHE A 238 -13.53 14.18 3.51
C PHE A 238 -14.46 15.17 2.79
N ILE A 239 -13.92 15.99 1.87
CA ILE A 239 -14.72 16.93 1.07
C ILE A 239 -15.56 16.20 0.02
N LEU A 240 -15.03 15.13 -0.58
CA LEU A 240 -15.79 14.27 -1.51
C LEU A 240 -17.00 13.59 -0.86
N ALA A 241 -17.04 13.49 0.47
CA ALA A 241 -18.20 12.95 1.18
C ALA A 241 -19.42 13.90 1.18
N LEU A 242 -19.27 15.15 0.74
CA LEU A 242 -20.39 16.10 0.60
C LEU A 242 -21.24 15.73 -0.62
N ILE A 243 -22.56 15.73 -0.45
CA ILE A 243 -23.51 15.36 -1.51
C ILE A 243 -23.45 16.29 -2.73
N GLU A 244 -22.97 17.51 -2.53
CA GLU A 244 -22.82 18.53 -3.56
C GLU A 244 -21.52 18.41 -4.35
N VAL A 245 -20.59 17.52 -3.96
CA VAL A 245 -19.23 17.44 -4.51
C VAL A 245 -19.04 16.16 -5.30
N GLU A 246 -18.63 16.29 -6.57
CA GLU A 246 -18.15 15.16 -7.40
C GLU A 246 -16.64 15.17 -7.60
N VAL A 247 -16.01 16.34 -7.41
CA VAL A 247 -14.56 16.52 -7.48
C VAL A 247 -14.10 17.40 -6.32
N ALA A 248 -13.11 16.96 -5.56
CA ALA A 248 -12.50 17.75 -4.51
C ALA A 248 -11.08 18.16 -4.91
N VAL A 249 -10.73 19.42 -4.63
CA VAL A 249 -9.37 19.93 -4.79
C VAL A 249 -8.95 20.59 -3.47
N VAL A 250 -8.05 19.93 -2.76
CA VAL A 250 -7.48 20.45 -1.52
C VAL A 250 -6.02 20.82 -1.75
N PHE A 251 -5.62 22.00 -1.33
CA PHE A 251 -4.25 22.44 -1.47
C PHE A 251 -3.72 23.08 -0.18
N SER A 252 -2.43 22.94 0.02
CA SER A 252 -1.69 23.46 1.17
C SER A 252 -0.53 24.32 0.69
N PHE A 253 -0.34 25.45 1.32
CA PHE A 253 0.83 26.32 1.09
C PHE A 253 2.03 25.78 1.86
N ARG A 254 3.19 25.73 1.18
CA ARG A 254 4.48 25.34 1.73
C ARG A 254 5.53 26.38 1.41
N GLU A 255 6.68 26.30 2.07
CA GLU A 255 7.81 27.19 1.78
C GLU A 255 8.35 27.01 0.35
N ASP A 256 8.29 25.80 -0.18
CA ASP A 256 8.78 25.39 -1.50
C ASP A 256 7.69 25.42 -2.60
N GLY A 257 6.45 25.76 -2.28
CA GLY A 257 5.36 25.82 -3.25
C GLY A 257 3.98 25.47 -2.73
N ILE A 258 3.16 24.91 -3.61
CA ILE A 258 1.80 24.47 -3.30
C ILE A 258 1.70 22.98 -3.55
N LYS A 259 1.23 22.24 -2.54
CA LYS A 259 0.87 20.83 -2.68
C LYS A 259 -0.64 20.69 -2.76
N PHE A 260 -1.12 19.84 -3.64
CA PHE A 260 -2.56 19.60 -3.81
C PHE A 260 -2.85 18.09 -4.01
N SER A 261 -4.07 17.75 -3.74
CA SER A 261 -4.70 16.46 -4.02
C SER A 261 -6.04 16.70 -4.70
#